data_12e7803da287ef3da44748a3115f9e6c
#
_entry.id   12e7803da287ef3da44748a3115f9e6c
#
_cell.length_a   1.000
_cell.length_b   1.000
_cell.length_c   1.000
_cell.angle_alpha   90.00
_cell.angle_beta   90.00
_cell.angle_gamma   90.00
#
_symmetry.space_group_name_H-M   'P 1'
#
loop_
_entity.id
_entity.type
_entity.pdbx_description
1 polymer ?
#
loop_
_entity_poly.entity_id
_entity_poly.type
_entity_poly.pdbx_seq_one_letter_code
_entity_poly.pdbx_strand_id
1 'polypeptide(L)'
;MGACGPVDWIGAARRLITEHRRAVLIMVTANKGSTPRDSGTWMLVSGDGQSGTLGGGELERLAEEAARAMLAGQGNWQRCSLHCALGPDLRQCCGGHVTLMLEPLDLSATDWLAQAAESLQIADNQYSVLFQPNEPAAAPRIITNDGTMSGLTGVHFQPITDSRMSLFLFGAGHVGLAVAAISAQLPLRLTVFDGRANQRALVPNADNIEVLGMDSAEQTAARVPSGSAALVMTHSHELDYTLCHALLTQNSADFVGLIGSRSKAARFRSRLRKDKVPEKFLARLTSPIGSSGPTGKEPGVIALAALSEVLTLNMKSAEPNLAPSAQSASITYTANRMHHGSRQS
;
A
#
# COMPACT_ATOMS: atom_id res chain seq x y z
N MET A 1 -13.61 -4.11 4.60
CA MET A 1 -12.48 -4.26 3.67
C MET A 1 -11.40 -3.31 4.13
N GLY A 2 -10.22 -3.81 4.51
CA GLY A 2 -9.06 -2.98 4.86
C GLY A 2 -8.44 -2.34 3.61
N ALA A 3 -7.52 -1.40 3.82
CA ALA A 3 -6.76 -0.81 2.72
C ALA A 3 -5.86 -1.89 2.09
N CYS A 4 -6.09 -2.21 0.82
CA CYS A 4 -5.26 -3.14 0.08
C CYS A 4 -3.91 -2.49 -0.26
N GLY A 5 -2.82 -3.16 0.06
CA GLY A 5 -1.48 -2.73 -0.31
C GLY A 5 -1.12 -3.05 -1.77
N PRO A 6 -0.02 -2.47 -2.27
CA PRO A 6 0.37 -2.59 -3.68
C PRO A 6 0.68 -4.02 -4.12
N VAL A 7 0.98 -4.92 -3.19
CA VAL A 7 1.34 -6.33 -3.45
C VAL A 7 0.38 -7.33 -2.83
N ASP A 8 -0.68 -6.91 -2.16
CA ASP A 8 -1.61 -7.80 -1.47
C ASP A 8 -2.36 -8.74 -2.43
N TRP A 9 -2.44 -8.36 -3.72
CA TRP A 9 -2.99 -9.22 -4.77
C TRP A 9 -2.26 -10.56 -4.90
N ILE A 10 -0.95 -10.61 -4.63
CA ILE A 10 -0.16 -11.86 -4.70
C ILE A 10 -0.71 -12.88 -3.71
N GLY A 11 -0.88 -12.47 -2.45
CA GLY A 11 -1.44 -13.33 -1.41
C GLY A 11 -2.90 -13.72 -1.68
N ALA A 12 -3.71 -12.76 -2.14
CA ALA A 12 -5.12 -13.00 -2.48
C ALA A 12 -5.25 -13.97 -3.67
N ALA A 13 -4.48 -13.77 -4.73
CA ALA A 13 -4.45 -14.67 -5.89
C ALA A 13 -4.03 -16.08 -5.51
N ARG A 14 -2.94 -16.23 -4.73
CA ARG A 14 -2.47 -17.53 -4.24
C ARG A 14 -3.55 -18.30 -3.48
N ARG A 15 -4.26 -17.64 -2.56
CA ARG A 15 -5.37 -18.30 -1.82
C ARG A 15 -6.43 -18.82 -2.77
N LEU A 16 -6.89 -18.01 -3.73
CA LEU A 16 -7.91 -18.43 -4.69
C LEU A 16 -7.46 -19.62 -5.54
N ILE A 17 -6.22 -19.58 -6.04
CA ILE A 17 -5.68 -20.66 -6.88
C ILE A 17 -5.51 -21.96 -6.06
N THR A 18 -5.04 -21.88 -4.81
CA THR A 18 -4.92 -23.03 -3.91
C THR A 18 -6.28 -23.69 -3.64
N GLU A 19 -7.35 -22.90 -3.61
CA GLU A 19 -8.72 -23.39 -3.48
C GLU A 19 -9.32 -23.86 -4.83
N HIS A 20 -8.50 -24.04 -5.85
CA HIS A 20 -8.88 -24.41 -7.22
C HIS A 20 -9.91 -23.47 -7.88
N ARG A 21 -9.90 -22.21 -7.48
CA ARG A 21 -10.78 -21.20 -8.06
C ARG A 21 -10.08 -20.46 -9.20
N ARG A 22 -10.87 -20.02 -10.16
CA ARG A 22 -10.42 -19.09 -11.19
C ARG A 22 -10.60 -17.66 -10.73
N ALA A 23 -9.68 -16.79 -11.11
CA ALA A 23 -9.76 -15.36 -10.88
C ALA A 23 -9.21 -14.58 -12.07
N VAL A 24 -9.53 -13.31 -12.14
CA VAL A 24 -8.93 -12.37 -13.10
C VAL A 24 -8.29 -11.24 -12.29
N LEU A 25 -6.99 -11.07 -12.45
CA LEU A 25 -6.27 -9.92 -11.93
C LEU A 25 -6.40 -8.77 -12.93
N ILE A 26 -6.94 -7.66 -12.49
CA ILE A 26 -7.02 -6.43 -13.27
C ILE A 26 -6.02 -5.45 -12.69
N MET A 27 -5.21 -4.84 -13.55
CA MET A 27 -4.15 -3.93 -13.12
C MET A 27 -4.09 -2.71 -14.03
N VAL A 28 -3.94 -1.53 -13.43
CA VAL A 28 -3.63 -0.30 -14.17
C VAL A 28 -2.17 -0.39 -14.64
N THR A 29 -1.95 -0.52 -15.95
CA THR A 29 -0.61 -0.62 -16.53
C THR A 29 -0.08 0.70 -17.07
N ALA A 30 -0.97 1.62 -17.44
CA ALA A 30 -0.61 2.96 -17.86
C ALA A 30 -1.76 3.94 -17.57
N ASN A 31 -1.41 5.18 -17.28
CA ASN A 31 -2.34 6.28 -17.09
C ASN A 31 -1.77 7.56 -17.72
N LYS A 32 -2.66 8.42 -18.23
CA LYS A 32 -2.30 9.73 -18.83
C LYS A 32 -3.36 10.77 -18.48
N GLY A 33 -2.91 11.94 -18.04
CA GLY A 33 -3.80 13.02 -17.60
C GLY A 33 -4.36 12.75 -16.19
N SER A 34 -5.51 13.36 -15.87
CA SER A 34 -6.17 13.17 -14.58
C SER A 34 -6.86 11.81 -14.51
N THR A 35 -6.40 10.96 -13.63
CA THR A 35 -6.91 9.59 -13.44
C THR A 35 -7.22 9.31 -11.97
N PRO A 36 -8.19 8.44 -11.66
CA PRO A 36 -8.58 8.16 -10.27
C PRO A 36 -7.52 7.37 -9.51
N ARG A 37 -6.64 6.65 -10.22
CA ARG A 37 -5.60 5.79 -9.64
C ARG A 37 -4.36 5.74 -10.52
N ASP A 38 -3.23 5.42 -9.90
CA ASP A 38 -1.93 5.30 -10.55
C ASP A 38 -1.67 3.89 -11.09
N SER A 39 -0.65 3.78 -11.95
CA SER A 39 -0.14 2.49 -12.44
C SER A 39 0.24 1.58 -11.27
N GLY A 40 -0.03 0.28 -11.39
CA GLY A 40 0.14 -0.72 -10.34
C GLY A 40 -1.08 -0.88 -9.42
N THR A 41 -2.10 -0.01 -9.51
CA THR A 41 -3.37 -0.22 -8.82
C THR A 41 -4.06 -1.46 -9.39
N TRP A 42 -4.63 -2.26 -8.51
CA TRP A 42 -5.17 -3.57 -8.86
C TRP A 42 -6.55 -3.86 -8.29
N MET A 43 -7.23 -4.77 -8.95
CA MET A 43 -8.46 -5.42 -8.51
C MET A 43 -8.42 -6.89 -8.92
N LEU A 44 -8.86 -7.78 -8.07
CA LEU A 44 -8.96 -9.21 -8.32
C LEU A 44 -10.43 -9.61 -8.27
N VAL A 45 -10.93 -10.22 -9.35
CA VAL A 45 -12.31 -10.67 -9.49
C VAL A 45 -12.34 -12.20 -9.54
N SER A 46 -13.21 -12.82 -8.74
CA SER A 46 -13.47 -14.25 -8.74
C SER A 46 -14.98 -14.54 -8.81
N GLY A 47 -15.36 -15.81 -8.90
CA GLY A 47 -16.76 -16.21 -8.86
C GLY A 47 -17.50 -15.73 -7.60
N ASP A 48 -16.81 -15.64 -6.48
CA ASP A 48 -17.39 -15.31 -5.17
C ASP A 48 -17.36 -13.81 -4.81
N GLY A 49 -16.66 -12.98 -5.61
CA GLY A 49 -16.57 -11.55 -5.32
C GLY A 49 -15.32 -10.88 -5.86
N GLN A 50 -15.00 -9.73 -5.28
CA GLN A 50 -13.82 -8.95 -5.65
C GLN A 50 -12.98 -8.56 -4.43
N SER A 51 -11.68 -8.35 -4.66
CA SER A 51 -10.71 -7.75 -3.73
C SER A 51 -9.95 -6.64 -4.43
N GLY A 52 -9.55 -5.60 -3.71
CA GLY A 52 -8.94 -4.41 -4.30
C GLY A 52 -9.96 -3.48 -4.96
N THR A 53 -9.47 -2.41 -5.59
CA THR A 53 -10.33 -1.41 -6.26
C THR A 53 -9.52 -0.59 -7.27
N LEU A 54 -10.16 -0.23 -8.38
CA LEU A 54 -9.60 0.68 -9.38
C LEU A 54 -10.03 2.15 -9.16
N GLY A 55 -10.62 2.44 -8.01
CA GLY A 55 -11.09 3.79 -7.65
C GLY A 55 -12.59 3.98 -7.75
N GLY A 56 -13.35 2.93 -8.03
CA GLY A 56 -14.81 2.94 -8.14
C GLY A 56 -15.33 3.51 -9.46
N GLY A 57 -16.65 3.69 -9.50
CA GLY A 57 -17.35 4.27 -10.65
C GLY A 57 -17.39 3.38 -11.89
N GLU A 58 -17.56 4.01 -13.05
CA GLU A 58 -17.80 3.33 -14.31
C GLU A 58 -16.57 2.54 -14.82
N LEU A 59 -15.34 3.01 -14.52
CA LEU A 59 -14.11 2.31 -14.86
C LEU A 59 -14.05 0.93 -14.18
N GLU A 60 -14.33 0.89 -12.88
CA GLU A 60 -14.32 -0.34 -12.09
C GLU A 60 -15.42 -1.30 -12.54
N ARG A 61 -16.64 -0.78 -12.77
CA ARG A 61 -17.77 -1.55 -13.29
C ARG A 61 -17.44 -2.22 -14.64
N LEU A 62 -16.90 -1.46 -15.58
CA LEU A 62 -16.51 -1.96 -16.90
C LEU A 62 -15.42 -3.04 -16.81
N ALA A 63 -14.44 -2.83 -15.93
CA ALA A 63 -13.36 -3.78 -15.71
C ALA A 63 -13.89 -5.07 -15.05
N GLU A 64 -14.80 -4.95 -14.08
CA GLU A 64 -15.46 -6.09 -13.44
C GLU A 64 -16.30 -6.89 -14.42
N GLU A 65 -17.10 -6.23 -15.27
CA GLU A 65 -17.90 -6.90 -16.31
C GLU A 65 -17.02 -7.69 -17.28
N ALA A 66 -15.92 -7.11 -17.74
CA ALA A 66 -14.97 -7.80 -18.61
C ALA A 66 -14.36 -9.05 -17.93
N ALA A 67 -13.96 -8.92 -16.66
CA ALA A 67 -13.43 -10.05 -15.90
C ALA A 67 -14.48 -11.14 -15.65
N ARG A 68 -15.71 -10.78 -15.35
CA ARG A 68 -16.82 -11.74 -15.19
C ARG A 68 -17.16 -12.46 -16.48
N ALA A 69 -17.11 -11.75 -17.63
CA ALA A 69 -17.28 -12.37 -18.94
C ALA A 69 -16.18 -13.42 -19.22
N MET A 70 -14.92 -13.12 -18.89
CA MET A 70 -13.83 -14.10 -19.00
C MET A 70 -14.06 -15.32 -18.09
N LEU A 71 -14.46 -15.10 -16.83
CA LEU A 71 -14.76 -16.19 -15.89
C LEU A 71 -15.93 -17.07 -16.35
N ALA A 72 -16.92 -16.50 -17.01
CA ALA A 72 -18.06 -17.21 -17.60
C ALA A 72 -17.72 -17.95 -18.91
N GLY A 73 -16.47 -17.89 -19.38
CA GLY A 73 -16.05 -18.52 -20.64
C GLY A 73 -16.49 -17.76 -21.88
N GLN A 74 -16.88 -16.50 -21.74
CA GLN A 74 -17.20 -15.61 -22.85
C GLN A 74 -15.90 -14.97 -23.36
N GLY A 75 -15.27 -15.59 -24.36
CA GLY A 75 -14.00 -15.15 -24.94
C GLY A 75 -12.81 -16.05 -24.57
N ASN A 76 -11.60 -15.58 -24.89
CA ASN A 76 -10.37 -16.33 -24.64
C ASN A 76 -9.91 -16.18 -23.18
N TRP A 77 -9.52 -17.31 -22.57
CA TRP A 77 -8.87 -17.33 -21.26
C TRP A 77 -7.38 -16.97 -21.41
N GLN A 78 -7.13 -15.71 -21.81
CA GLN A 78 -5.79 -15.19 -22.09
C GLN A 78 -5.72 -13.72 -21.66
N ARG A 79 -4.51 -13.25 -21.35
CA ARG A 79 -4.25 -11.85 -21.04
C ARG A 79 -4.78 -10.94 -22.12
N CYS A 80 -5.43 -9.85 -21.73
CA CYS A 80 -5.87 -8.80 -22.64
C CYS A 80 -5.73 -7.42 -22.02
N SER A 81 -5.82 -6.38 -22.85
CA SER A 81 -5.77 -4.99 -22.41
C SER A 81 -7.06 -4.26 -22.79
N LEU A 82 -7.54 -3.41 -21.89
CA LEU A 82 -8.64 -2.47 -22.11
C LEU A 82 -8.09 -1.04 -22.07
N HIS A 83 -8.40 -0.27 -23.10
CA HIS A 83 -8.04 1.14 -23.20
C HIS A 83 -9.28 1.99 -22.96
N CYS A 84 -9.28 2.80 -21.90
CA CYS A 84 -10.43 3.56 -21.43
C CYS A 84 -10.14 5.06 -21.47
N ALA A 85 -10.93 5.83 -22.22
CA ALA A 85 -10.97 7.28 -22.13
C ALA A 85 -12.02 7.69 -21.08
N LEU A 86 -11.58 8.27 -19.96
CA LEU A 86 -12.42 8.46 -18.77
C LEU A 86 -13.55 9.49 -18.99
N GLY A 87 -13.27 10.58 -19.72
CA GLY A 87 -14.25 11.63 -19.95
C GLY A 87 -15.32 11.25 -20.95
N PRO A 88 -14.97 10.99 -22.24
CA PRO A 88 -15.94 10.73 -23.29
C PRO A 88 -16.69 9.41 -23.10
N ASP A 89 -15.96 8.34 -22.74
CA ASP A 89 -16.51 6.98 -22.72
C ASP A 89 -17.23 6.64 -21.42
N LEU A 90 -16.71 7.13 -20.28
CA LEU A 90 -17.15 6.73 -18.94
C LEU A 90 -17.87 7.83 -18.17
N ARG A 91 -18.08 9.00 -18.77
CA ARG A 91 -18.75 10.16 -18.17
C ARG A 91 -18.21 10.53 -16.77
N GLN A 92 -16.91 10.30 -16.56
CA GLN A 92 -16.26 10.68 -15.33
C GLN A 92 -15.76 12.13 -15.41
N CYS A 93 -15.62 12.76 -14.25
CA CYS A 93 -15.04 14.11 -14.16
C CYS A 93 -13.53 14.15 -14.50
N CYS A 94 -12.87 12.99 -14.45
CA CYS A 94 -11.47 12.82 -14.85
C CYS A 94 -11.37 12.70 -16.38
N GLY A 95 -10.66 13.61 -17.04
CA GLY A 95 -10.50 13.64 -18.50
C GLY A 95 -9.31 12.81 -19.02
N GLY A 96 -8.72 11.94 -18.21
CA GLY A 96 -7.54 11.14 -18.55
C GLY A 96 -7.84 9.87 -19.31
N HIS A 97 -6.77 9.11 -19.58
CA HIS A 97 -6.83 7.79 -20.21
C HIS A 97 -6.17 6.76 -19.28
N VAL A 98 -6.76 5.57 -19.21
CA VAL A 98 -6.24 4.46 -18.41
C VAL A 98 -6.15 3.22 -19.30
N THR A 99 -5.05 2.49 -19.18
CA THR A 99 -4.91 1.15 -19.75
C THR A 99 -4.98 0.15 -18.62
N LEU A 100 -5.93 -0.77 -18.72
CA LEU A 100 -6.08 -1.90 -17.81
C LEU A 100 -5.56 -3.16 -18.49
N MET A 101 -4.82 -3.97 -17.77
CA MET A 101 -4.47 -5.34 -18.15
C MET A 101 -5.36 -6.29 -17.33
N LEU A 102 -5.94 -7.27 -18.01
CA LEU A 102 -6.66 -8.38 -17.41
C LEU A 102 -5.81 -9.65 -17.56
N GLU A 103 -5.36 -10.19 -16.44
CA GLU A 103 -4.58 -11.42 -16.37
C GLU A 103 -5.44 -12.54 -15.80
N PRO A 104 -5.77 -13.58 -16.59
CA PRO A 104 -6.50 -14.73 -16.08
C PRO A 104 -5.60 -15.59 -15.19
N LEU A 105 -6.13 -16.01 -14.05
CA LEU A 105 -5.43 -16.80 -13.05
C LEU A 105 -6.17 -18.13 -12.83
N ASP A 106 -5.45 -19.21 -13.01
CA ASP A 106 -5.86 -20.58 -12.67
C ASP A 106 -4.66 -21.37 -12.14
N LEU A 107 -4.74 -22.69 -12.10
CA LEU A 107 -3.66 -23.54 -11.58
C LEU A 107 -2.31 -23.34 -12.30
N SER A 108 -2.30 -22.88 -13.57
CA SER A 108 -1.07 -22.57 -14.28
C SER A 108 -0.30 -21.38 -13.70
N ALA A 109 -0.96 -20.55 -12.89
CA ALA A 109 -0.34 -19.41 -12.24
C ALA A 109 0.39 -19.77 -10.93
N THR A 110 0.30 -21.02 -10.46
CA THR A 110 0.80 -21.43 -9.13
C THR A 110 2.29 -21.13 -8.96
N ASP A 111 3.11 -21.49 -9.94
CA ASP A 111 4.57 -21.41 -9.81
C ASP A 111 5.07 -19.97 -9.76
N TRP A 112 4.63 -19.12 -10.70
CA TRP A 112 5.08 -17.75 -10.72
C TRP A 112 4.51 -16.91 -9.55
N LEU A 113 3.29 -17.21 -9.07
CA LEU A 113 2.74 -16.61 -7.87
C LEU A 113 3.49 -17.03 -6.60
N ALA A 114 3.97 -18.28 -6.53
CA ALA A 114 4.81 -18.74 -5.44
C ALA A 114 6.15 -17.99 -5.45
N GLN A 115 6.82 -17.90 -6.60
CA GLN A 115 8.07 -17.14 -6.76
C GLN A 115 7.88 -15.66 -6.41
N ALA A 116 6.77 -15.04 -6.83
CA ALA A 116 6.46 -13.64 -6.47
C ALA A 116 6.34 -13.47 -4.95
N ALA A 117 5.67 -14.41 -4.27
CA ALA A 117 5.53 -14.35 -2.81
C ALA A 117 6.84 -14.59 -2.06
N GLU A 118 7.72 -15.46 -2.56
CA GLU A 118 9.06 -15.66 -2.02
C GLU A 118 9.92 -14.40 -2.20
N SER A 119 9.87 -13.80 -3.39
CA SER A 119 10.60 -12.56 -3.70
C SER A 119 10.18 -11.39 -2.81
N LEU A 120 8.93 -11.36 -2.36
CA LEU A 120 8.42 -10.34 -1.43
C LEU A 120 9.06 -10.41 -0.04
N GLN A 121 9.58 -11.59 0.36
CA GLN A 121 10.28 -11.77 1.64
C GLN A 121 11.74 -11.31 1.59
N ILE A 122 12.28 -11.09 0.40
CA ILE A 122 13.66 -10.63 0.21
C ILE A 122 13.64 -9.10 0.29
N ALA A 123 14.36 -8.53 1.25
CA ALA A 123 14.51 -7.08 1.36
C ALA A 123 15.14 -6.49 0.09
N ASP A 124 14.84 -5.22 -0.23
CA ASP A 124 15.52 -4.37 -1.20
C ASP A 124 14.96 -4.25 -2.63
N ASN A 125 13.65 -4.28 -2.85
CA ASN A 125 13.09 -3.81 -4.14
C ASN A 125 13.68 -4.45 -5.40
N GLN A 126 14.23 -5.67 -5.29
CA GLN A 126 15.06 -6.26 -6.33
C GLN A 126 14.26 -7.00 -7.40
N TYR A 127 12.95 -7.19 -7.22
CA TYR A 127 12.16 -8.03 -8.09
C TYR A 127 10.93 -7.32 -8.66
N SER A 128 10.56 -7.71 -9.87
CA SER A 128 9.30 -7.33 -10.51
C SER A 128 8.64 -8.55 -11.16
N VAL A 129 7.32 -8.50 -11.30
CA VAL A 129 6.60 -9.38 -12.23
C VAL A 129 6.62 -8.74 -13.60
N LEU A 130 7.14 -9.46 -14.57
CA LEU A 130 7.12 -9.08 -15.99
C LEU A 130 5.88 -9.67 -16.65
N PHE A 131 5.01 -8.83 -17.16
CA PHE A 131 3.89 -9.18 -18.03
C PHE A 131 4.20 -8.75 -19.45
N GLN A 132 3.78 -9.58 -20.43
CA GLN A 132 3.95 -9.31 -21.85
C GLN A 132 2.55 -9.11 -22.50
N PRO A 133 1.98 -7.89 -22.51
CA PRO A 133 0.64 -7.66 -23.05
C PRO A 133 0.45 -8.07 -24.49
N ASN A 134 1.51 -8.00 -25.30
CA ASN A 134 1.48 -8.40 -26.72
C ASN A 134 1.64 -9.92 -26.94
N GLU A 135 1.91 -10.68 -25.87
CA GLU A 135 2.01 -12.14 -25.88
C GLU A 135 0.99 -12.72 -24.87
N PRO A 136 -0.30 -12.76 -25.22
CA PRO A 136 -1.36 -13.04 -24.26
C PRO A 136 -1.29 -14.43 -23.61
N ALA A 137 -0.63 -15.38 -24.26
CA ALA A 137 -0.43 -16.73 -23.75
C ALA A 137 0.88 -16.90 -22.94
N ALA A 138 1.77 -15.91 -22.94
CA ALA A 138 3.04 -16.00 -22.21
C ALA A 138 2.80 -15.87 -20.71
N ALA A 139 3.29 -16.84 -19.91
CA ALA A 139 3.21 -16.78 -18.46
C ALA A 139 4.01 -15.57 -17.91
N PRO A 140 3.50 -14.88 -16.88
CA PRO A 140 4.27 -13.87 -16.16
C PRO A 140 5.58 -14.45 -15.60
N ARG A 141 6.63 -13.63 -15.52
CA ARG A 141 7.94 -14.04 -15.02
C ARG A 141 8.42 -13.13 -13.92
N ILE A 142 9.09 -13.70 -12.92
CA ILE A 142 9.77 -12.94 -11.89
C ILE A 142 11.18 -12.60 -12.40
N ILE A 143 11.53 -11.34 -12.31
CA ILE A 143 12.81 -10.82 -12.80
C ILE A 143 13.47 -9.93 -11.76
N THR A 144 14.78 -9.81 -11.83
CA THR A 144 15.56 -8.88 -11.00
C THR A 144 15.56 -7.48 -11.61
N ASN A 145 15.51 -6.45 -10.74
CA ASN A 145 15.56 -5.05 -11.13
C ASN A 145 17.02 -4.57 -11.24
N ASP A 146 17.85 -5.25 -12.01
CA ASP A 146 19.30 -5.00 -12.13
C ASP A 146 19.67 -3.95 -13.21
N GLY A 147 18.68 -3.22 -13.74
CA GLY A 147 18.90 -2.20 -14.76
C GLY A 147 19.03 -2.75 -16.20
N THR A 148 19.09 -4.07 -16.40
CA THR A 148 19.17 -4.67 -17.76
C THR A 148 17.89 -4.54 -18.56
N MET A 149 16.83 -4.02 -17.94
CA MET A 149 15.47 -3.96 -18.48
C MET A 149 15.16 -2.65 -19.21
N SER A 150 16.10 -1.71 -19.26
CA SER A 150 15.94 -0.46 -20.01
C SER A 150 16.02 -0.76 -21.51
N GLY A 151 14.86 -0.78 -22.19
CA GLY A 151 14.78 -0.99 -23.63
C GLY A 151 13.72 -2.01 -24.09
N LEU A 152 13.10 -2.76 -23.17
CA LEU A 152 11.99 -3.63 -23.51
C LEU A 152 10.72 -2.79 -23.76
N THR A 153 10.21 -2.83 -24.98
CA THR A 153 8.94 -2.18 -25.36
C THR A 153 7.79 -3.19 -25.34
N GLY A 154 6.58 -2.74 -25.01
CA GLY A 154 5.40 -3.61 -25.01
C GLY A 154 5.33 -4.59 -23.85
N VAL A 155 6.05 -4.32 -22.76
CA VAL A 155 6.01 -5.08 -21.51
C VAL A 155 5.51 -4.21 -20.37
N HIS A 156 4.95 -4.83 -19.34
CA HIS A 156 4.61 -4.17 -18.07
C HIS A 156 5.39 -4.81 -16.94
N PHE A 157 6.04 -3.95 -16.14
CA PHE A 157 6.77 -4.34 -14.94
C PHE A 157 5.95 -3.93 -13.71
N GLN A 158 5.56 -4.92 -12.93
CA GLN A 158 4.93 -4.68 -11.63
C GLN A 158 5.95 -4.96 -10.53
N PRO A 159 6.43 -3.94 -9.82
CA PRO A 159 7.38 -4.13 -8.72
C PRO A 159 6.79 -5.03 -7.62
N ILE A 160 7.58 -5.97 -7.13
CA ILE A 160 7.27 -6.81 -5.98
C ILE A 160 7.83 -6.13 -4.74
N THR A 161 7.18 -5.05 -4.34
CA THR A 161 7.58 -4.22 -3.20
C THR A 161 6.37 -3.75 -2.45
N ASP A 162 6.41 -3.96 -1.15
CA ASP A 162 5.47 -3.30 -0.27
C ASP A 162 5.98 -1.90 0.08
N SER A 163 5.62 -0.92 -0.74
CA SER A 163 6.00 0.49 -0.57
C SER A 163 5.23 1.20 0.56
N ARG A 164 4.37 0.49 1.28
CA ARG A 164 3.66 1.08 2.42
C ARG A 164 4.65 1.48 3.50
N MET A 165 4.46 2.69 4.04
CA MET A 165 5.25 3.15 5.19
C MET A 165 5.11 2.20 6.37
N SER A 166 6.23 1.85 6.99
CA SER A 166 6.25 1.11 8.26
C SER A 166 6.09 2.07 9.43
N LEU A 167 5.01 1.87 10.20
CA LEU A 167 4.69 2.61 11.40
C LEU A 167 4.75 1.69 12.62
N PHE A 168 5.54 2.07 13.61
CA PHE A 168 5.70 1.32 14.86
C PHE A 168 5.04 2.10 16.00
N LEU A 169 4.04 1.51 16.63
CA LEU A 169 3.27 2.10 17.71
C LEU A 169 3.64 1.45 19.03
N PHE A 170 4.12 2.24 19.98
CA PHE A 170 4.43 1.81 21.35
C PHE A 170 3.32 2.26 22.30
N GLY A 171 2.49 1.30 22.70
CA GLY A 171 1.37 1.48 23.62
C GLY A 171 0.00 1.31 22.95
N ALA A 172 -0.76 0.32 23.42
CA ALA A 172 -2.14 0.02 23.02
C ALA A 172 -3.17 0.55 24.06
N GLY A 173 -2.95 1.78 24.56
CA GLY A 173 -3.94 2.50 25.37
C GLY A 173 -5.06 3.09 24.49
N HIS A 174 -5.94 3.92 25.07
CA HIS A 174 -7.09 4.48 24.34
C HIS A 174 -6.72 5.15 23.01
N VAL A 175 -5.66 5.98 23.02
CA VAL A 175 -5.19 6.65 21.79
C VAL A 175 -4.52 5.65 20.85
N GLY A 176 -3.71 4.73 21.37
CA GLY A 176 -3.06 3.70 20.57
C GLY A 176 -4.06 2.78 19.87
N LEU A 177 -5.13 2.37 20.55
CA LEU A 177 -6.23 1.60 19.95
C LEU A 177 -6.95 2.40 18.85
N ALA A 178 -7.16 3.70 19.05
CA ALA A 178 -7.72 4.56 18.03
C ALA A 178 -6.79 4.72 16.82
N VAL A 179 -5.47 4.83 17.03
CA VAL A 179 -4.46 4.81 15.96
C VAL A 179 -4.55 3.49 15.20
N ALA A 180 -4.59 2.35 15.88
CA ALA A 180 -4.68 1.06 15.21
C ALA A 180 -5.97 0.91 14.40
N ALA A 181 -7.11 1.34 14.94
CA ALA A 181 -8.39 1.27 14.25
C ALA A 181 -8.44 2.10 12.97
N ILE A 182 -7.88 3.32 12.98
CA ILE A 182 -7.80 4.18 11.78
C ILE A 182 -6.77 3.61 10.81
N SER A 183 -5.63 3.13 11.29
CA SER A 183 -4.55 2.56 10.47
C SER A 183 -4.97 1.35 9.66
N ALA A 184 -5.97 0.59 10.12
CA ALA A 184 -6.56 -0.53 9.36
C ALA A 184 -7.13 -0.10 8.00
N GLN A 185 -7.42 1.19 7.80
CA GLN A 185 -7.96 1.76 6.56
C GLN A 185 -6.92 2.57 5.77
N LEU A 186 -5.67 2.64 6.24
CA LEU A 186 -4.63 3.48 5.65
C LEU A 186 -3.57 2.63 4.91
N PRO A 187 -2.94 3.18 3.86
CA PRO A 187 -1.89 2.49 3.11
C PRO A 187 -0.55 2.50 3.88
N LEU A 188 -0.53 1.88 5.04
CA LEU A 188 0.66 1.72 5.89
C LEU A 188 0.69 0.32 6.52
N ARG A 189 1.84 -0.10 7.00
CA ARG A 189 2.03 -1.29 7.83
C ARG A 189 2.23 -0.87 9.26
N LEU A 190 1.33 -1.29 10.13
CA LEU A 190 1.39 -0.97 11.56
C LEU A 190 1.88 -2.15 12.37
N THR A 191 2.94 -1.96 13.15
CA THR A 191 3.34 -2.90 14.21
C THR A 191 3.06 -2.27 15.56
N VAL A 192 2.22 -2.90 16.37
CA VAL A 192 1.83 -2.43 17.72
C VAL A 192 2.59 -3.20 18.77
N PHE A 193 3.30 -2.48 19.65
CA PHE A 193 3.97 -3.02 20.82
C PHE A 193 3.27 -2.60 22.12
N ASP A 194 2.86 -3.57 22.94
CA ASP A 194 2.42 -3.31 24.33
C ASP A 194 2.80 -4.51 25.22
N GLY A 195 3.31 -4.25 26.42
CA GLY A 195 3.67 -5.29 27.38
C GLY A 195 2.45 -6.05 27.95
N ARG A 196 1.27 -5.41 27.91
CA ARG A 196 0.05 -5.93 28.54
C ARG A 196 -0.76 -6.78 27.53
N ALA A 197 -0.88 -8.08 27.79
CA ALA A 197 -1.59 -9.01 26.90
C ALA A 197 -3.07 -8.63 26.69
N ASN A 198 -3.76 -8.14 27.74
CA ASN A 198 -5.14 -7.68 27.65
C ASN A 198 -5.31 -6.45 26.74
N GLN A 199 -4.34 -5.57 26.66
CA GLN A 199 -4.37 -4.42 25.75
C GLN A 199 -4.09 -4.84 24.30
N ARG A 200 -3.13 -5.75 24.09
CA ARG A 200 -2.87 -6.31 22.75
C ARG A 200 -4.08 -7.01 22.16
N ALA A 201 -4.86 -7.71 22.98
CA ALA A 201 -6.09 -8.39 22.54
C ALA A 201 -7.20 -7.45 22.05
N LEU A 202 -7.14 -6.15 22.38
CA LEU A 202 -8.10 -5.14 21.94
C LEU A 202 -7.73 -4.50 20.59
N VAL A 203 -6.51 -4.73 20.10
CA VAL A 203 -6.06 -4.18 18.82
C VAL A 203 -6.87 -4.84 17.69
N PRO A 204 -7.41 -4.07 16.73
CA PRO A 204 -8.14 -4.62 15.61
C PRO A 204 -7.32 -5.64 14.81
N ASN A 205 -7.94 -6.75 14.43
CA ASN A 205 -7.33 -7.69 13.50
C ASN A 205 -7.51 -7.16 12.06
N ALA A 206 -6.40 -6.82 11.41
CA ALA A 206 -6.38 -6.35 10.01
C ALA A 206 -5.09 -6.82 9.34
N ASP A 207 -5.13 -7.03 8.01
CA ASP A 207 -4.01 -7.59 7.24
C ASP A 207 -2.75 -6.73 7.27
N ASN A 208 -2.88 -5.44 7.56
CA ASN A 208 -1.78 -4.48 7.66
C ASN A 208 -1.37 -4.16 9.10
N ILE A 209 -1.85 -4.92 10.08
CA ILE A 209 -1.55 -4.71 11.51
C ILE A 209 -0.92 -5.97 12.10
N GLU A 210 0.26 -5.82 12.66
CA GLU A 210 0.93 -6.83 13.48
C GLU A 210 0.93 -6.41 14.96
N VAL A 211 0.72 -7.36 15.89
CA VAL A 211 0.64 -7.09 17.32
C VAL A 211 1.66 -7.94 18.07
N LEU A 212 2.58 -7.29 18.77
CA LEU A 212 3.70 -7.92 19.42
C LEU A 212 3.80 -7.54 20.90
N GLY A 213 4.39 -8.44 21.70
CA GLY A 213 4.78 -8.13 23.06
C GLY A 213 5.93 -7.13 23.09
N MET A 214 5.97 -6.31 24.14
CA MET A 214 7.08 -5.43 24.43
C MET A 214 7.96 -6.06 25.51
N ASP A 215 9.25 -6.23 25.18
CA ASP A 215 10.30 -6.65 26.11
C ASP A 215 10.88 -5.41 26.82
N SER A 216 12.21 -5.27 26.89
CA SER A 216 12.80 -3.99 27.30
C SER A 216 12.59 -2.92 26.20
N ALA A 217 12.59 -1.65 26.60
CA ALA A 217 12.45 -0.53 25.66
C ALA A 217 13.56 -0.56 24.58
N GLU A 218 14.79 -0.88 24.99
CA GLU A 218 15.97 -0.90 24.14
C GLU A 218 15.91 -2.05 23.11
N GLN A 219 15.52 -3.25 23.56
CA GLN A 219 15.36 -4.42 22.68
C GLN A 219 14.20 -4.23 21.70
N THR A 220 13.10 -3.63 22.17
CA THR A 220 11.95 -3.37 21.32
C THR A 220 12.26 -2.27 20.30
N ALA A 221 12.97 -1.20 20.70
CA ALA A 221 13.42 -0.15 19.78
C ALA A 221 14.38 -0.70 18.70
N ALA A 222 15.24 -1.66 19.03
CA ALA A 222 16.16 -2.30 18.09
C ALA A 222 15.44 -3.10 16.97
N ARG A 223 14.16 -3.42 17.13
CA ARG A 223 13.34 -4.10 16.12
C ARG A 223 12.76 -3.13 15.07
N VAL A 224 12.90 -1.82 15.29
CA VAL A 224 12.43 -0.80 14.35
C VAL A 224 13.50 -0.56 13.29
N PRO A 225 13.25 -0.85 12.00
CA PRO A 225 14.22 -0.63 10.94
C PRO A 225 14.33 0.87 10.61
N SER A 226 15.48 1.27 10.06
CA SER A 226 15.65 2.61 9.46
C SER A 226 14.63 2.83 8.34
N GLY A 227 14.27 4.09 8.08
CA GLY A 227 13.21 4.41 7.12
C GLY A 227 11.78 4.31 7.68
N SER A 228 11.65 3.95 8.97
CA SER A 228 10.34 3.81 9.63
C SER A 228 9.94 5.04 10.42
N ALA A 229 8.64 5.15 10.70
CA ALA A 229 8.10 6.08 11.69
C ALA A 229 7.75 5.33 12.99
N ALA A 230 7.93 5.99 14.13
CA ALA A 230 7.57 5.48 15.45
C ALA A 230 6.62 6.44 16.17
N LEU A 231 5.58 5.93 16.82
CA LEU A 231 4.70 6.68 17.72
C LEU A 231 4.81 6.13 19.14
N VAL A 232 5.20 6.98 20.08
CA VAL A 232 5.36 6.62 21.49
C VAL A 232 4.19 7.19 22.29
N MET A 233 3.31 6.29 22.76
CA MET A 233 2.04 6.61 23.42
C MET A 233 1.75 5.65 24.58
N THR A 234 2.78 5.35 25.42
CA THR A 234 2.61 4.40 26.51
C THR A 234 1.89 5.05 27.72
N HIS A 235 1.58 4.23 28.71
CA HIS A 235 0.96 4.68 29.96
C HIS A 235 1.98 5.26 30.98
N SER A 236 3.28 5.16 30.69
CA SER A 236 4.35 5.54 31.60
C SER A 236 5.27 6.58 30.98
N HIS A 237 5.45 7.71 31.65
CA HIS A 237 6.36 8.76 31.17
C HIS A 237 7.84 8.29 31.16
N GLU A 238 8.23 7.40 32.06
CA GLU A 238 9.60 6.88 32.06
C GLU A 238 9.83 5.90 30.93
N LEU A 239 8.85 5.03 30.66
CA LEU A 239 8.89 4.14 29.50
C LEU A 239 8.90 4.92 28.18
N ASP A 240 8.07 5.97 28.07
CA ASP A 240 8.08 6.88 26.91
C ASP A 240 9.47 7.50 26.72
N TYR A 241 10.12 7.91 27.83
CA TYR A 241 11.46 8.49 27.74
C TYR A 241 12.49 7.48 27.25
N THR A 242 12.52 6.29 27.86
CA THR A 242 13.47 5.23 27.51
C THR A 242 13.31 4.79 26.05
N LEU A 243 12.06 4.67 25.58
CA LEU A 243 11.77 4.37 24.17
C LEU A 243 12.26 5.48 23.25
N CYS A 244 11.94 6.74 23.52
CA CYS A 244 12.42 7.86 22.72
C CYS A 244 13.94 7.92 22.67
N HIS A 245 14.61 7.75 23.84
CA HIS A 245 16.06 7.73 23.92
C HIS A 245 16.66 6.59 23.06
N ALA A 246 16.13 5.37 23.20
CA ALA A 246 16.60 4.20 22.45
C ALA A 246 16.39 4.38 20.93
N LEU A 247 15.20 4.78 20.50
CA LEU A 247 14.86 5.00 19.07
C LEU A 247 15.80 6.06 18.43
N LEU A 248 16.11 7.14 19.16
CA LEU A 248 16.97 8.21 18.65
C LEU A 248 18.44 7.81 18.66
N THR A 249 18.93 7.13 19.71
CA THR A 249 20.37 6.79 19.83
C THR A 249 20.78 5.60 18.97
N GLN A 250 19.88 4.63 18.78
CA GLN A 250 20.12 3.48 17.90
C GLN A 250 19.91 3.81 16.42
N ASN A 251 19.46 5.03 16.12
CA ASN A 251 19.16 5.47 14.75
C ASN A 251 18.13 4.55 14.05
N SER A 252 17.19 4.01 14.84
CA SER A 252 16.24 3.01 14.38
C SER A 252 15.08 3.58 13.56
N ALA A 253 14.60 4.80 13.90
CA ALA A 253 13.48 5.44 13.20
C ALA A 253 13.89 6.79 12.62
N ASP A 254 13.35 7.14 11.46
CA ASP A 254 13.57 8.45 10.82
C ASP A 254 12.63 9.52 11.38
N PHE A 255 11.54 9.09 12.01
CA PHE A 255 10.58 9.95 12.67
C PHE A 255 10.13 9.32 14.00
N VAL A 256 10.13 10.11 15.08
CA VAL A 256 9.65 9.69 16.41
C VAL A 256 8.61 10.70 16.89
N GLY A 257 7.35 10.28 16.89
CA GLY A 257 6.23 11.06 17.42
C GLY A 257 5.95 10.71 18.89
N LEU A 258 5.98 11.68 19.78
CA LEU A 258 5.68 11.48 21.20
C LEU A 258 4.38 12.20 21.58
N ILE A 259 3.44 11.44 22.16
CA ILE A 259 2.23 12.02 22.74
C ILE A 259 2.53 12.80 24.04
N GLY A 260 1.89 13.94 24.22
CA GLY A 260 1.97 14.67 25.49
C GLY A 260 1.72 16.16 25.34
N SER A 261 1.95 16.89 26.43
CA SER A 261 1.86 18.34 26.47
C SER A 261 3.15 19.02 26.01
N ARG A 262 3.08 20.31 25.68
CA ARG A 262 4.27 21.14 25.41
C ARG A 262 5.29 21.09 26.56
N SER A 263 4.83 21.05 27.81
CA SER A 263 5.71 20.94 29.01
C SER A 263 6.43 19.59 29.05
N LYS A 264 5.74 18.46 28.69
CA LYS A 264 6.38 17.14 28.57
C LYS A 264 7.44 17.16 27.47
N ALA A 265 7.11 17.72 26.32
CA ALA A 265 8.02 17.84 25.19
C ALA A 265 9.30 18.61 25.54
N ALA A 266 9.17 19.78 26.18
CA ALA A 266 10.31 20.58 26.61
C ALA A 266 11.21 19.83 27.63
N ARG A 267 10.59 19.14 28.59
CA ARG A 267 11.32 18.35 29.58
C ARG A 267 12.06 17.17 28.94
N PHE A 268 11.44 16.47 28.02
CA PHE A 268 12.07 15.34 27.29
C PHE A 268 13.25 15.82 26.45
N ARG A 269 13.09 16.88 25.66
CA ARG A 269 14.19 17.46 24.86
C ARG A 269 15.36 17.89 25.76
N SER A 270 15.09 18.53 26.92
CA SER A 270 16.13 18.93 27.87
C SER A 270 16.88 17.73 28.46
N ARG A 271 16.15 16.66 28.83
CA ARG A 271 16.76 15.44 29.38
C ARG A 271 17.58 14.69 28.32
N LEU A 272 17.07 14.55 27.08
CA LEU A 272 17.78 13.92 25.96
C LEU A 272 19.09 14.66 25.61
N ARG A 273 19.12 16.01 25.71
CA ARG A 273 20.36 16.77 25.57
C ARG A 273 21.36 16.51 26.68
N LYS A 274 20.90 16.40 27.93
CA LYS A 274 21.74 16.03 29.05
C LYS A 274 22.35 14.64 28.89
N ASP A 275 21.57 13.71 28.31
CA ASP A 275 22.00 12.35 28.01
C ASP A 275 22.79 12.27 26.69
N LYS A 276 23.22 13.43 26.15
CA LYS A 276 24.12 13.60 25.00
C LYS A 276 23.58 13.05 23.68
N VAL A 277 22.26 13.01 23.50
CA VAL A 277 21.66 12.68 22.20
C VAL A 277 21.98 13.80 21.20
N PRO A 278 22.61 13.51 20.05
CA PRO A 278 22.99 14.52 19.08
C PRO A 278 21.78 15.29 18.52
N GLU A 279 21.93 16.60 18.28
CA GLU A 279 20.84 17.45 17.76
C GLU A 279 20.25 16.93 16.43
N LYS A 280 21.06 16.34 15.56
CA LYS A 280 20.60 15.71 14.32
C LYS A 280 19.57 14.58 14.55
N PHE A 281 19.67 13.85 15.67
CA PHE A 281 18.70 12.82 16.04
C PHE A 281 17.52 13.42 16.81
N LEU A 282 17.74 14.44 17.64
CA LEU A 282 16.67 15.19 18.30
C LEU A 282 15.73 15.88 17.30
N ALA A 283 16.22 16.24 16.12
CA ALA A 283 15.40 16.79 15.04
C ALA A 283 14.32 15.81 14.52
N ARG A 284 14.52 14.49 14.71
CA ARG A 284 13.53 13.46 14.37
C ARG A 284 12.39 13.35 15.40
N LEU A 285 12.53 13.94 16.58
CA LEU A 285 11.51 13.90 17.62
C LEU A 285 10.47 15.00 17.39
N THR A 286 9.26 14.62 17.13
CA THR A 286 8.08 15.50 17.09
C THR A 286 7.26 15.32 18.36
N SER A 287 7.12 16.37 19.14
CA SER A 287 6.33 16.37 20.37
C SER A 287 5.83 17.78 20.70
N PRO A 288 4.55 17.96 20.99
CA PRO A 288 3.46 16.97 20.95
C PRO A 288 3.17 16.52 19.52
N ILE A 289 2.99 15.19 19.31
CA ILE A 289 2.54 14.67 18.02
C ILE A 289 1.10 15.08 17.73
N GLY A 290 0.76 15.36 16.47
CA GLY A 290 -0.57 15.78 16.06
C GLY A 290 -0.86 17.26 16.31
N SER A 291 0.15 18.06 16.67
CA SER A 291 -0.03 19.47 17.03
C SER A 291 -0.39 20.36 15.82
N SER A 292 -0.15 19.92 14.60
CA SER A 292 -0.51 20.58 13.34
C SER A 292 -1.86 20.16 12.77
N GLY A 293 -2.51 19.17 13.38
CA GLY A 293 -3.76 18.58 12.91
C GLY A 293 -5.00 19.08 13.67
N PRO A 294 -6.12 18.34 13.58
CA PRO A 294 -7.34 18.62 14.31
C PRO A 294 -7.10 18.70 15.82
N THR A 295 -7.78 19.62 16.48
CA THR A 295 -7.67 19.85 17.93
C THR A 295 -8.81 19.18 18.68
N GLY A 296 -8.50 18.40 19.73
CA GLY A 296 -9.45 17.70 20.56
C GLY A 296 -8.73 16.87 21.63
N LYS A 297 -9.49 16.37 22.60
CA LYS A 297 -8.97 15.49 23.66
C LYS A 297 -9.44 14.05 23.50
N GLU A 298 -10.35 13.81 22.60
CA GLU A 298 -10.91 12.50 22.29
C GLU A 298 -9.81 11.62 21.62
N PRO A 299 -9.67 10.35 22.03
CA PRO A 299 -8.65 9.45 21.50
C PRO A 299 -8.63 9.39 19.96
N GLY A 300 -9.79 9.37 19.31
CA GLY A 300 -9.91 9.34 17.85
C GLY A 300 -9.40 10.62 17.18
N VAL A 301 -9.63 11.80 17.76
CA VAL A 301 -9.15 13.09 17.23
C VAL A 301 -7.62 13.18 17.34
N ILE A 302 -7.07 12.77 18.48
CA ILE A 302 -5.62 12.73 18.69
C ILE A 302 -4.96 11.73 17.73
N ALA A 303 -5.57 10.56 17.54
CA ALA A 303 -5.09 9.53 16.61
C ALA A 303 -5.09 10.03 15.15
N LEU A 304 -6.19 10.67 14.72
CA LEU A 304 -6.30 11.25 13.39
C LEU A 304 -5.24 12.34 13.14
N ALA A 305 -5.04 13.23 14.12
CA ALA A 305 -4.03 14.28 14.03
C ALA A 305 -2.61 13.69 13.92
N ALA A 306 -2.27 12.68 14.74
CA ALA A 306 -0.98 12.00 14.71
C ALA A 306 -0.75 11.27 13.37
N LEU A 307 -1.73 10.53 12.88
CA LEU A 307 -1.64 9.82 11.60
C LEU A 307 -1.55 10.77 10.41
N SER A 308 -2.28 11.89 10.43
CA SER A 308 -2.15 12.93 9.40
C SER A 308 -0.73 13.48 9.31
N GLU A 309 -0.08 13.72 10.45
CA GLU A 309 1.31 14.19 10.49
C GLU A 309 2.28 13.13 9.95
N VAL A 310 2.11 11.86 10.33
CA VAL A 310 2.90 10.73 9.82
C VAL A 310 2.74 10.55 8.31
N LEU A 311 1.51 10.57 7.79
CA LEU A 311 1.25 10.39 6.35
C LEU A 311 1.82 11.54 5.51
N THR A 312 1.85 12.76 6.06
CA THR A 312 2.45 13.92 5.38
C THR A 312 3.96 13.76 5.17
N LEU A 313 4.64 12.99 6.04
CA LEU A 313 6.07 12.67 5.87
C LEU A 313 6.27 11.76 4.65
N ASN A 314 5.43 10.74 4.50
CA ASN A 314 5.51 9.80 3.38
C ASN A 314 5.34 10.48 2.02
N MET A 315 4.44 11.45 1.92
CA MET A 315 4.22 12.21 0.68
C MET A 315 5.44 13.04 0.26
N LYS A 316 6.26 13.50 1.22
CA LYS A 316 7.49 14.27 0.92
C LYS A 316 8.65 13.39 0.45
N SER A 317 8.66 12.10 0.82
CA SER A 317 9.69 11.15 0.37
C SER A 317 9.33 10.44 -0.94
N ALA A 318 8.09 10.54 -1.38
CA ALA A 318 7.55 9.90 -2.57
C ALA A 318 7.52 10.81 -3.81
N GLU A 319 8.32 11.88 -3.87
CA GLU A 319 8.51 12.58 -5.15
C GLU A 319 9.13 11.60 -6.15
N PRO A 320 8.42 11.23 -7.22
CA PRO A 320 8.93 10.27 -8.17
C PRO A 320 10.07 10.92 -8.94
N ASN A 321 11.22 10.26 -8.95
CA ASN A 321 12.27 10.50 -9.91
C ASN A 321 11.74 10.04 -11.29
N LEU A 322 10.93 10.89 -11.92
CA LEU A 322 10.37 10.66 -13.25
C LEU A 322 11.51 10.77 -14.28
N ALA A 323 12.11 9.63 -14.60
CA ALA A 323 12.80 9.50 -15.87
C ALA A 323 11.76 9.72 -17.00
N PRO A 324 12.07 10.47 -18.06
CA PRO A 324 11.11 10.80 -19.11
C PRO A 324 10.66 9.53 -19.83
N SER A 325 9.35 9.30 -19.83
CA SER A 325 8.71 8.21 -20.54
C SER A 325 8.96 8.32 -22.04
N ALA A 326 9.54 7.29 -22.63
CA ALA A 326 9.67 7.13 -24.07
C ALA A 326 8.28 7.19 -24.74
N GLN A 327 8.18 8.00 -25.77
CA GLN A 327 6.98 8.19 -26.58
C GLN A 327 6.49 6.84 -27.16
N SER A 328 5.29 6.43 -26.76
CA SER A 328 4.62 5.25 -27.35
C SER A 328 3.95 5.65 -28.66
N ALA A 329 4.26 4.93 -29.73
CA ALA A 329 3.55 5.00 -31.00
C ALA A 329 2.08 4.57 -30.82
N SER A 330 1.17 5.46 -31.20
CA SER A 330 -0.28 5.23 -31.11
C SER A 330 -0.73 4.28 -32.23
N ILE A 331 -1.30 3.15 -31.85
CA ILE A 331 -2.15 2.34 -32.70
C ILE A 331 -3.60 2.58 -32.26
N THR A 332 -4.36 3.22 -33.14
CA THR A 332 -5.77 3.52 -32.94
C THR A 332 -6.59 2.30 -33.31
N TYR A 333 -7.30 1.70 -32.37
CA TYR A 333 -8.33 0.70 -32.65
C TYR A 333 -9.71 1.36 -32.58
N THR A 334 -10.44 1.28 -33.69
CA THR A 334 -11.81 1.78 -33.81
C THR A 334 -12.78 0.74 -33.25
N ALA A 335 -13.57 1.13 -32.26
CA ALA A 335 -14.63 0.28 -31.73
C ALA A 335 -15.75 0.09 -32.78
N ASN A 336 -15.99 -1.15 -33.16
CA ASN A 336 -17.12 -1.53 -34.00
C ASN A 336 -18.42 -1.46 -33.19
N ARG A 337 -19.26 -0.47 -33.46
CA ARG A 337 -20.63 -0.38 -32.94
C ARG A 337 -21.47 -1.52 -33.53
N MET A 338 -21.91 -2.45 -32.72
CA MET A 338 -23.04 -3.31 -33.08
C MET A 338 -24.34 -2.50 -33.02
N HIS A 339 -24.85 -2.16 -34.16
CA HIS A 339 -26.20 -1.62 -34.33
C HIS A 339 -27.23 -2.75 -34.09
N HIS A 340 -28.00 -2.65 -33.05
CA HIS A 340 -29.28 -3.34 -32.98
C HIS A 340 -30.26 -2.66 -33.92
N GLY A 341 -30.51 -3.30 -35.03
CA GLY A 341 -31.57 -2.93 -35.96
C GLY A 341 -32.93 -3.30 -35.36
N SER A 342 -33.71 -2.29 -35.04
CA SER A 342 -35.14 -2.42 -34.81
C SER A 342 -35.82 -2.68 -36.17
N ARG A 343 -36.44 -3.83 -36.35
CA ARG A 343 -37.46 -4.02 -37.39
C ARG A 343 -38.81 -3.60 -36.81
N GLN A 344 -39.35 -2.52 -37.33
CA GLN A 344 -40.77 -2.28 -37.38
C GLN A 344 -41.31 -2.71 -38.73
N SER A 345 -42.32 -3.51 -38.74
CA SER A 345 -43.49 -3.51 -39.65
C SER A 345 -44.53 -4.45 -39.08
#